data_e4b3501ef9ecb946d6e9c60f2c6048bf
#
_entry.id   e4b3501ef9ecb946d6e9c60f2c6048bf
#
_cell.length_a   1.000
_cell.length_b   1.000
_cell.length_c   1.000
_cell.angle_alpha   90.00
_cell.angle_beta   90.00
_cell.angle_gamma   90.00
#
_symmetry.space_group_name_H-M   'P 1'
#
loop_
_entity.id
_entity.type
_entity.pdbx_description
1 polymer ?
#
loop_
_entity_poly.entity_id
_entity_poly.type
_entity_poly.pdbx_seq_one_letter_code
_entity_poly.pdbx_strand_id
1 'polypeptide(L)'
;DSYADDLPYWHVEADIPQLIIPYTLDTNDMRFAAPQGFNSGDQFYSYLKDSFDALYSEGMAGSPKMLSVGLHCRLAGRPGRIQALRRFVDYVKSHEKVWVARRLDIARHWKQTHPFDASAQKNRPSTMNKDEFMAAFGGIFEDSAWVAEDAFGLELGAAHDSADGVHSALCRAFRAASYEQQLA
;
A
#
# COMPACT_ATOMS: atom_id res chain seq x y z
N ASP A 1 2.62 -2.83 -11.82
CA ASP A 1 1.36 -2.70 -11.04
C ASP A 1 1.49 -3.43 -9.71
N SER A 2 0.94 -2.83 -8.67
CA SER A 2 0.92 -3.36 -7.31
C SER A 2 -0.46 -3.12 -6.69
N TYR A 3 -0.85 -4.00 -5.76
CA TYR A 3 -2.04 -3.85 -4.91
C TYR A 3 -1.66 -3.54 -3.45
N ALA A 4 -0.41 -3.15 -3.23
CA ALA A 4 0.17 -3.07 -1.90
C ALA A 4 -0.23 -1.80 -1.13
N ASP A 5 -0.75 -0.77 -1.79
CA ASP A 5 -1.07 0.52 -1.17
C ASP A 5 -2.21 1.24 -1.92
N ASP A 6 -2.80 2.25 -1.27
CA ASP A 6 -3.80 3.16 -1.83
C ASP A 6 -3.19 4.44 -2.42
N LEU A 7 -1.90 4.67 -2.20
CA LEU A 7 -1.16 5.82 -2.69
C LEU A 7 0.08 5.41 -3.47
N PRO A 8 0.57 6.24 -4.40
CA PRO A 8 1.85 5.98 -5.04
C PRO A 8 2.98 5.90 -4.02
N TYR A 9 3.96 5.06 -4.29
CA TYR A 9 5.14 4.91 -3.44
C TYR A 9 6.39 4.57 -4.26
N TRP A 10 7.55 4.82 -3.66
CA TRP A 10 8.82 4.46 -4.26
C TRP A 10 9.23 3.06 -3.82
N HIS A 11 9.57 2.24 -4.80
CA HIS A 11 10.16 0.93 -4.64
C HIS A 11 11.55 0.93 -5.26
N VAL A 12 12.51 0.25 -4.63
CA VAL A 12 13.86 0.13 -5.19
C VAL A 12 14.18 -1.32 -5.43
N GLU A 13 14.51 -1.62 -6.67
CA GLU A 13 14.95 -2.94 -7.10
C GLU A 13 16.29 -2.80 -7.80
N ALA A 14 17.29 -3.59 -7.39
CA ALA A 14 18.65 -3.52 -7.91
C ALA A 14 19.23 -2.08 -7.95
N ASP A 15 19.03 -1.33 -6.88
CA ASP A 15 19.44 0.07 -6.71
C ASP A 15 18.79 1.07 -7.71
N ILE A 16 17.77 0.65 -8.44
CA ILE A 16 17.02 1.50 -9.35
C ILE A 16 15.69 1.89 -8.71
N PRO A 17 15.47 3.21 -8.41
CA PRO A 17 14.21 3.67 -7.86
C PRO A 17 13.11 3.63 -8.92
N GLN A 18 12.02 2.97 -8.59
CA GLN A 18 10.82 2.86 -9.41
C GLN A 18 9.64 3.47 -8.66
N LEU A 19 8.90 4.35 -9.33
CA LEU A 19 7.65 4.85 -8.79
C LEU A 19 6.52 3.88 -9.12
N ILE A 20 5.92 3.30 -8.09
CA ILE A 20 4.76 2.43 -8.20
C ILE A 20 3.49 3.25 -8.06
N ILE A 21 2.58 3.13 -9.03
CA ILE A 21 1.22 3.64 -8.94
C ILE A 21 0.33 2.44 -8.67
N PRO A 22 -0.21 2.27 -7.46
CA PRO A 22 -1.00 1.10 -7.10
C PRO A 22 -2.26 0.95 -7.95
N TYR A 23 -2.82 -0.25 -7.91
CA TYR A 23 -4.00 -0.62 -8.66
C TYR A 23 -5.04 -1.21 -7.72
N THR A 24 -6.26 -0.68 -7.73
CA THR A 24 -7.34 -1.19 -6.89
C THR A 24 -7.99 -2.39 -7.60
N LEU A 25 -7.85 -3.59 -7.01
CA LEU A 25 -8.30 -4.82 -7.65
C LEU A 25 -9.81 -5.02 -7.58
N ASP A 26 -10.41 -4.69 -6.47
CA ASP A 26 -11.82 -4.95 -6.17
C ASP A 26 -12.79 -4.02 -6.93
N THR A 27 -12.33 -2.86 -7.40
CA THR A 27 -13.08 -1.93 -8.25
C THR A 27 -12.89 -2.19 -9.74
N ASN A 28 -12.46 -3.41 -10.10
CA ASN A 28 -12.24 -3.82 -11.48
C ASN A 28 -13.46 -4.52 -12.08
N ASP A 29 -13.83 -4.15 -13.31
CA ASP A 29 -14.95 -4.75 -14.04
C ASP A 29 -14.75 -6.22 -14.43
N MET A 30 -13.52 -6.75 -14.27
CA MET A 30 -13.26 -8.20 -14.36
C MET A 30 -14.13 -9.02 -13.41
N ARG A 31 -14.59 -8.43 -12.31
CA ARG A 31 -15.53 -9.09 -11.38
C ARG A 31 -16.88 -9.44 -12.01
N PHE A 32 -17.25 -8.88 -13.15
CA PHE A 32 -18.39 -9.36 -13.93
C PHE A 32 -18.17 -10.75 -14.55
N ALA A 33 -16.93 -11.20 -14.65
CA ALA A 33 -16.57 -12.50 -15.20
C ALA A 33 -16.09 -13.50 -14.12
N ALA A 34 -16.05 -13.07 -12.87
CA ALA A 34 -15.61 -13.90 -11.75
C ALA A 34 -16.81 -14.52 -10.99
N PRO A 35 -16.70 -15.75 -10.48
CA PRO A 35 -17.64 -16.26 -9.49
C PRO A 35 -17.73 -15.29 -8.29
N GLN A 36 -18.91 -15.04 -7.75
CA GLN A 36 -19.16 -14.09 -6.65
C GLN A 36 -18.78 -12.63 -6.97
N GLY A 37 -18.67 -12.31 -8.25
CA GLY A 37 -18.44 -10.94 -8.70
C GLY A 37 -19.74 -10.14 -8.89
N PHE A 38 -19.72 -9.17 -9.80
CA PHE A 38 -20.88 -8.34 -10.09
C PHE A 38 -21.86 -9.04 -11.04
N ASN A 39 -23.11 -9.19 -10.62
CA ASN A 39 -24.17 -9.77 -11.45
C ASN A 39 -24.98 -8.72 -12.21
N SER A 40 -24.96 -7.46 -11.77
CA SER A 40 -25.70 -6.36 -12.40
C SER A 40 -24.90 -5.06 -12.41
N GLY A 41 -25.30 -4.12 -13.28
CA GLY A 41 -24.73 -2.78 -13.27
C GLY A 41 -24.96 -2.04 -11.95
N ASP A 42 -26.07 -2.31 -11.25
CA ASP A 42 -26.34 -1.66 -9.96
C ASP A 42 -25.38 -2.13 -8.88
N GLN A 43 -25.02 -3.40 -8.83
CA GLN A 43 -23.99 -3.89 -7.89
C GLN A 43 -22.64 -3.23 -8.17
N PHE A 44 -22.26 -3.12 -9.43
CA PHE A 44 -21.03 -2.43 -9.82
C PHE A 44 -21.05 -0.96 -9.39
N TYR A 45 -22.11 -0.24 -9.71
CA TYR A 45 -22.29 1.16 -9.32
C TYR A 45 -22.23 1.34 -7.81
N SER A 46 -22.98 0.55 -7.04
CA SER A 46 -23.02 0.67 -5.58
C SER A 46 -21.65 0.41 -4.97
N TYR A 47 -20.95 -0.62 -5.44
CA TYR A 47 -19.62 -0.94 -4.95
C TYR A 47 -18.61 0.19 -5.22
N LEU A 48 -18.60 0.73 -6.45
CA LEU A 48 -17.74 1.87 -6.79
C LEU A 48 -18.06 3.11 -5.99
N LYS A 49 -19.37 3.37 -5.80
CA LYS A 49 -19.84 4.51 -5.02
C LYS A 49 -19.41 4.41 -3.55
N ASP A 50 -19.65 3.27 -2.91
CA ASP A 50 -19.33 3.07 -1.50
C ASP A 50 -17.80 3.13 -1.28
N SER A 51 -17.01 2.57 -2.21
CA SER A 51 -15.55 2.68 -2.19
C SER A 51 -15.09 4.15 -2.32
N PHE A 52 -15.69 4.89 -3.23
CA PHE A 52 -15.41 6.31 -3.40
C PHE A 52 -15.78 7.12 -2.14
N ASP A 53 -16.96 6.89 -1.57
CA ASP A 53 -17.46 7.62 -0.40
C ASP A 53 -16.54 7.42 0.81
N ALA A 54 -16.08 6.18 1.04
CA ALA A 54 -15.15 5.87 2.12
C ALA A 54 -13.84 6.66 1.95
N LEU A 55 -13.20 6.55 0.79
CA LEU A 55 -11.93 7.22 0.50
C LEU A 55 -12.08 8.75 0.43
N TYR A 56 -13.21 9.25 -0.06
CA TYR A 56 -13.52 10.68 -0.06
C TYR A 56 -13.66 11.23 1.35
N SER A 57 -14.33 10.49 2.25
CA SER A 57 -14.45 10.87 3.65
C SER A 57 -13.09 10.94 4.35
N GLU A 58 -12.20 9.98 4.09
CA GLU A 58 -10.82 9.99 4.59
C GLU A 58 -10.05 11.20 4.04
N GLY A 59 -10.19 11.49 2.75
CA GLY A 59 -9.57 12.64 2.10
C GLY A 59 -10.04 13.97 2.72
N MET A 60 -11.33 14.10 3.00
CA MET A 60 -11.91 15.29 3.67
C MET A 60 -11.42 15.43 5.11
N ALA A 61 -11.09 14.33 5.78
CA ALA A 61 -10.48 14.30 7.11
C ALA A 61 -8.96 14.59 7.11
N GLY A 62 -8.36 14.85 5.92
CA GLY A 62 -6.94 15.22 5.77
C GLY A 62 -6.03 14.07 5.34
N SER A 63 -6.58 12.90 5.00
CA SER A 63 -5.84 11.74 4.49
C SER A 63 -6.27 11.40 3.05
N PRO A 64 -5.83 12.18 2.03
CA PRO A 64 -6.24 11.96 0.64
C PRO A 64 -5.83 10.56 0.16
N LYS A 65 -6.68 9.97 -0.66
CA LYS A 65 -6.53 8.61 -1.18
C LYS A 65 -6.63 8.60 -2.70
N MET A 66 -6.23 7.48 -3.29
CA MET A 66 -6.35 7.22 -4.72
C MET A 66 -7.24 5.99 -4.95
N LEU A 67 -8.15 6.08 -5.91
CA LEU A 67 -8.99 4.98 -6.36
C LEU A 67 -8.70 4.70 -7.84
N SER A 68 -8.36 3.47 -8.18
CA SER A 68 -8.23 3.01 -9.56
C SER A 68 -9.44 2.17 -9.95
N VAL A 69 -10.18 2.57 -10.98
CA VAL A 69 -11.28 1.78 -11.53
C VAL A 69 -10.79 1.07 -12.79
N GLY A 70 -10.66 -0.25 -12.72
CA GLY A 70 -10.22 -1.08 -13.85
C GLY A 70 -11.35 -1.36 -14.83
N LEU A 71 -11.14 -1.05 -16.12
CA LEU A 71 -12.16 -1.15 -17.15
C LEU A 71 -11.68 -1.94 -18.37
N HIS A 72 -12.51 -2.86 -18.85
CA HIS A 72 -12.32 -3.58 -20.09
C HIS A 72 -13.51 -3.28 -21.03
N CYS A 73 -13.25 -2.83 -22.24
CA CYS A 73 -14.32 -2.46 -23.20
C CYS A 73 -15.32 -3.60 -23.45
N ARG A 74 -14.87 -4.86 -23.44
CA ARG A 74 -15.72 -6.04 -23.60
C ARG A 74 -16.61 -6.36 -22.37
N LEU A 75 -16.28 -5.81 -21.20
CA LEU A 75 -17.01 -6.02 -19.94
C LEU A 75 -17.89 -4.82 -19.60
N ALA A 76 -17.29 -3.72 -19.15
CA ALA A 76 -18.04 -2.50 -18.80
C ALA A 76 -18.69 -1.83 -20.02
N GLY A 77 -18.18 -2.03 -21.24
CA GLY A 77 -18.75 -1.46 -22.48
C GLY A 77 -20.09 -2.06 -22.91
N ARG A 78 -20.59 -3.11 -22.25
CA ARG A 78 -21.93 -3.66 -22.55
C ARG A 78 -23.02 -2.67 -22.16
N PRO A 79 -24.13 -2.55 -22.95
CA PRO A 79 -25.15 -1.51 -22.75
C PRO A 79 -25.68 -1.38 -21.33
N GLY A 80 -26.01 -2.49 -20.68
CA GLY A 80 -26.50 -2.48 -19.30
C GLY A 80 -25.45 -2.09 -18.27
N ARG A 81 -24.17 -2.43 -18.52
CA ARG A 81 -23.07 -2.15 -17.60
C ARG A 81 -22.52 -0.74 -17.75
N ILE A 82 -22.46 -0.21 -19.00
CA ILE A 82 -21.95 1.14 -19.24
C ILE A 82 -22.81 2.22 -18.56
N GLN A 83 -24.10 1.98 -18.35
CA GLN A 83 -24.95 2.91 -17.63
C GLN A 83 -24.52 3.05 -16.15
N ALA A 84 -24.08 1.98 -15.53
CA ALA A 84 -23.53 2.04 -14.18
C ALA A 84 -22.27 2.91 -14.12
N LEU A 85 -21.35 2.73 -15.07
CA LEU A 85 -20.16 3.55 -15.16
C LEU A 85 -20.48 5.03 -15.39
N ARG A 86 -21.46 5.36 -16.26
CA ARG A 86 -21.91 6.74 -16.48
C ARG A 86 -22.42 7.35 -15.18
N ARG A 87 -23.32 6.68 -14.46
CA ARG A 87 -23.83 7.14 -13.16
C ARG A 87 -22.69 7.38 -12.16
N PHE A 88 -21.72 6.50 -12.13
CA PHE A 88 -20.57 6.65 -11.24
C PHE A 88 -19.71 7.86 -11.61
N VAL A 89 -19.39 8.06 -12.89
CA VAL A 89 -18.64 9.23 -13.33
C VAL A 89 -19.39 10.54 -13.02
N ASP A 90 -20.70 10.56 -13.25
CA ASP A 90 -21.54 11.75 -12.92
C ASP A 90 -21.55 11.99 -11.40
N TYR A 91 -21.62 10.92 -10.60
CA TYR A 91 -21.54 11.00 -9.14
C TYR A 91 -20.19 11.58 -8.68
N VAL A 92 -19.07 11.05 -9.16
CA VAL A 92 -17.73 11.55 -8.84
C VAL A 92 -17.58 13.03 -9.21
N LYS A 93 -18.06 13.44 -10.39
CA LYS A 93 -18.00 14.81 -10.87
C LYS A 93 -18.85 15.78 -10.07
N SER A 94 -19.81 15.32 -9.29
CA SER A 94 -20.63 16.16 -8.40
C SER A 94 -19.92 16.51 -7.09
N HIS A 95 -18.74 15.95 -6.82
CA HIS A 95 -17.97 16.20 -5.62
C HIS A 95 -16.81 17.17 -5.88
N GLU A 96 -16.63 18.11 -4.97
CA GLU A 96 -15.47 19.02 -4.98
C GLU A 96 -14.19 18.29 -4.51
N LYS A 97 -13.01 18.86 -4.82
CA LYS A 97 -11.70 18.33 -4.40
C LYS A 97 -11.40 16.91 -4.90
N VAL A 98 -12.02 16.51 -5.99
CA VAL A 98 -11.74 15.24 -6.65
C VAL A 98 -10.95 15.49 -7.93
N TRP A 99 -9.85 14.82 -8.09
CA TRP A 99 -9.01 14.89 -9.29
C TRP A 99 -9.17 13.60 -10.11
N VAL A 100 -9.92 13.67 -11.20
CA VAL A 100 -10.00 12.58 -12.17
C VAL A 100 -8.82 12.69 -13.12
N ALA A 101 -7.85 11.82 -12.97
CA ALA A 101 -6.54 11.91 -13.61
C ALA A 101 -6.16 10.64 -14.36
N ARG A 102 -5.25 10.75 -15.32
CA ARG A 102 -4.55 9.59 -15.89
C ARG A 102 -3.44 9.16 -14.93
N ARG A 103 -3.11 7.88 -14.90
CA ARG A 103 -2.00 7.36 -14.08
C ARG A 103 -0.68 8.12 -14.30
N LEU A 104 -0.41 8.52 -15.55
CA LEU A 104 0.78 9.31 -15.86
C LEU A 104 0.78 10.69 -15.19
N ASP A 105 -0.38 11.33 -15.07
CA ASP A 105 -0.49 12.64 -14.43
C ASP A 105 -0.31 12.52 -12.92
N ILE A 106 -0.85 11.45 -12.31
CA ILE A 106 -0.60 11.09 -10.91
C ILE A 106 0.90 10.85 -10.68
N ALA A 107 1.54 10.07 -11.55
CA ALA A 107 2.98 9.79 -11.43
C ALA A 107 3.84 11.07 -11.51
N ARG A 108 3.50 11.98 -12.42
CA ARG A 108 4.20 13.27 -12.54
C ARG A 108 4.00 14.14 -11.30
N HIS A 109 2.78 14.24 -10.81
CA HIS A 109 2.46 14.96 -9.57
C HIS A 109 3.23 14.38 -8.39
N TRP A 110 3.19 13.05 -8.22
CA TRP A 110 3.87 12.38 -7.12
C TRP A 110 5.38 12.60 -7.13
N LYS A 111 6.01 12.50 -8.31
CA LYS A 111 7.45 12.80 -8.46
C LYS A 111 7.83 14.23 -8.05
N GLN A 112 6.93 15.19 -8.22
CA GLN A 112 7.16 16.59 -7.85
C GLN A 112 6.94 16.84 -6.36
N THR A 113 5.90 16.24 -5.78
CA THR A 113 5.48 16.49 -4.39
C THR A 113 6.13 15.54 -3.38
N HIS A 114 6.51 14.34 -3.83
CA HIS A 114 7.16 13.30 -3.05
C HIS A 114 8.36 12.74 -3.85
N PRO A 115 9.41 13.55 -4.05
CA PRO A 115 10.58 13.10 -4.80
C PRO A 115 11.24 11.91 -4.10
N PHE A 116 11.89 11.06 -4.89
CA PHE A 116 12.65 9.95 -4.34
C PHE A 116 13.75 10.49 -3.39
N ASP A 117 13.72 10.00 -2.16
CA ASP A 117 14.73 10.31 -1.17
C ASP A 117 15.71 9.14 -1.04
N ALA A 118 16.88 9.30 -1.64
CA ALA A 118 17.95 8.31 -1.55
C ALA A 118 18.50 8.16 -0.10
N SER A 119 18.29 9.17 0.77
CA SER A 119 18.74 9.10 2.16
C SER A 119 17.85 8.19 3.01
N ALA A 120 16.56 8.07 2.66
CA ALA A 120 15.64 7.11 3.29
C ALA A 120 16.06 5.65 3.07
N GLN A 121 16.90 5.39 2.06
CA GLN A 121 17.46 4.05 1.82
C GLN A 121 18.67 3.72 2.69
N LYS A 122 19.31 4.72 3.30
CA LYS A 122 20.39 4.47 4.27
C LYS A 122 19.90 3.74 5.53
N ASN A 123 18.60 3.71 5.73
CA ASN A 123 17.96 3.02 6.85
C ASN A 123 17.59 1.57 6.52
N ARG A 124 18.36 0.89 5.67
CA ARG A 124 18.19 -0.55 5.46
C ARG A 124 18.72 -1.29 6.69
N PRO A 125 17.92 -2.12 7.34
CA PRO A 125 18.34 -2.89 8.51
C PRO A 125 19.68 -3.62 8.33
N SER A 126 19.95 -4.13 7.12
CA SER A 126 21.21 -4.81 6.77
C SER A 126 22.43 -3.90 6.72
N THR A 127 22.26 -2.56 6.68
CA THR A 127 23.35 -1.58 6.61
C THR A 127 23.44 -0.69 7.83
N MET A 128 22.50 -0.80 8.76
CA MET A 128 22.50 -0.06 10.03
C MET A 128 23.63 -0.53 10.94
N ASN A 129 24.24 0.41 11.65
CA ASN A 129 25.01 0.06 12.83
C ASN A 129 24.05 -0.29 14.00
N LYS A 130 24.59 -0.79 15.11
CA LYS A 130 23.80 -1.23 16.26
C LYS A 130 22.94 -0.10 16.84
N ASP A 131 23.49 1.10 16.97
CA ASP A 131 22.78 2.23 17.57
C ASP A 131 21.62 2.69 16.69
N GLU A 132 21.82 2.74 15.38
CA GLU A 132 20.77 3.05 14.41
C GLU A 132 19.65 1.98 14.42
N PHE A 133 20.03 0.71 14.50
CA PHE A 133 19.06 -0.40 14.54
C PHE A 133 18.26 -0.37 15.85
N MET A 134 18.93 -0.17 16.99
CA MET A 134 18.27 -0.05 18.28
C MET A 134 17.35 1.16 18.38
N ALA A 135 17.76 2.30 17.81
CA ALA A 135 16.91 3.49 17.74
C ALA A 135 15.62 3.26 16.90
N ALA A 136 15.73 2.46 15.83
CA ALA A 136 14.61 2.18 14.94
C ALA A 136 13.67 1.06 15.47
N PHE A 137 14.23 0.03 16.07
CA PHE A 137 13.50 -1.22 16.36
C PHE A 137 13.49 -1.62 17.84
N GLY A 138 14.30 -1.00 18.70
CA GLY A 138 14.43 -1.35 20.12
C GLY A 138 13.16 -1.16 20.94
N GLY A 139 12.23 -0.32 20.47
CA GLY A 139 10.93 -0.07 21.13
C GLY A 139 9.76 -0.90 20.59
N ILE A 140 9.98 -1.84 19.65
CA ILE A 140 8.89 -2.65 19.07
C ILE A 140 8.30 -3.61 20.09
N PHE A 141 9.12 -4.19 20.94
CA PHE A 141 8.67 -5.00 22.07
C PHE A 141 8.77 -4.16 23.32
N GLU A 142 7.64 -3.87 23.94
CA GLU A 142 7.56 -3.08 25.17
C GLU A 142 8.43 -3.71 26.27
N ASP A 143 9.27 -2.90 26.90
CA ASP A 143 10.23 -3.28 27.95
C ASP A 143 11.23 -4.41 27.56
N SER A 144 11.31 -4.79 26.29
CA SER A 144 12.11 -5.92 25.82
C SER A 144 13.08 -5.54 24.67
N ALA A 145 13.83 -4.45 24.85
CA ALA A 145 14.81 -3.98 23.86
C ALA A 145 15.87 -5.04 23.48
N TRP A 146 16.09 -6.03 24.35
CA TRP A 146 16.99 -7.16 24.11
C TRP A 146 16.61 -7.97 22.86
N VAL A 147 15.31 -8.01 22.49
CA VAL A 147 14.85 -8.71 21.27
C VAL A 147 15.48 -8.09 20.03
N ALA A 148 15.51 -6.76 19.95
CA ALA A 148 16.15 -6.06 18.85
C ALA A 148 17.68 -6.21 18.90
N GLU A 149 18.29 -6.22 20.09
CA GLU A 149 19.72 -6.43 20.24
C GLU A 149 20.15 -7.82 19.75
N ASP A 150 19.43 -8.86 20.15
CA ASP A 150 19.68 -10.23 19.70
C ASP A 150 19.39 -10.40 18.20
N ALA A 151 18.33 -9.76 17.68
CA ALA A 151 18.02 -9.78 16.24
C ALA A 151 19.15 -9.13 15.42
N PHE A 152 19.72 -8.02 15.89
CA PHE A 152 20.88 -7.40 15.25
C PHE A 152 22.09 -8.34 15.19
N GLY A 153 22.29 -9.14 16.23
CA GLY A 153 23.36 -10.15 16.31
C GLY A 153 23.22 -11.32 15.32
N LEU A 154 22.07 -11.43 14.63
CA LEU A 154 21.81 -12.50 13.64
C LEU A 154 22.43 -12.25 12.25
N GLU A 155 23.30 -11.27 12.10
CA GLU A 155 23.89 -10.87 10.79
C GLU A 155 22.82 -10.59 9.74
N LEU A 156 22.20 -9.42 9.85
CA LEU A 156 21.14 -9.00 8.94
C LEU A 156 21.68 -8.80 7.51
N GLY A 157 21.04 -9.44 6.54
CA GLY A 157 21.35 -9.29 5.11
C GLY A 157 20.18 -8.66 4.35
N ALA A 158 20.29 -8.54 3.04
CA ALA A 158 19.30 -7.89 2.16
C ALA A 158 17.86 -8.41 2.31
N ALA A 159 17.68 -9.67 2.73
CA ALA A 159 16.34 -10.22 3.01
C ALA A 159 15.65 -9.53 4.20
N HIS A 160 16.41 -8.84 5.06
CA HIS A 160 15.91 -8.13 6.24
C HIS A 160 15.62 -6.65 5.96
N ASP A 161 15.82 -6.17 4.72
CA ASP A 161 15.54 -4.79 4.31
C ASP A 161 14.04 -4.55 3.99
N SER A 162 13.18 -5.38 4.52
CA SER A 162 11.73 -5.29 4.43
C SER A 162 11.09 -5.45 5.82
N ALA A 163 9.85 -4.97 5.97
CA ALA A 163 9.11 -5.13 7.22
C ALA A 163 8.99 -6.60 7.64
N ASP A 164 8.68 -7.50 6.69
CA ASP A 164 8.58 -8.94 6.94
C ASP A 164 9.93 -9.56 7.33
N GLY A 165 11.00 -9.09 6.71
CA GLY A 165 12.36 -9.54 7.01
C GLY A 165 12.79 -9.16 8.42
N VAL A 166 12.57 -7.90 8.81
CA VAL A 166 12.84 -7.43 10.19
C VAL A 166 11.96 -8.16 11.19
N HIS A 167 10.66 -8.26 10.93
CA HIS A 167 9.74 -8.99 11.79
C HIS A 167 10.18 -10.44 11.99
N SER A 168 10.61 -11.11 10.90
CA SER A 168 11.12 -12.48 10.98
C SER A 168 12.38 -12.60 11.83
N ALA A 169 13.30 -11.61 11.73
CA ALA A 169 14.52 -11.58 12.55
C ALA A 169 14.19 -11.37 14.04
N LEU A 170 13.31 -10.41 14.35
CA LEU A 170 12.85 -10.15 15.71
C LEU A 170 12.13 -11.36 16.33
N CYS A 171 11.23 -11.98 15.58
CA CYS A 171 10.54 -13.20 16.02
C CYS A 171 11.51 -14.38 16.24
N ARG A 172 12.56 -14.49 15.41
CA ARG A 172 13.58 -15.53 15.56
C ARG A 172 14.40 -15.30 16.82
N ALA A 173 14.81 -14.07 17.08
CA ALA A 173 15.52 -13.71 18.31
C ALA A 173 14.68 -14.02 19.56
N PHE A 174 13.42 -13.57 19.58
CA PHE A 174 12.49 -13.84 20.67
C PHE A 174 12.29 -15.34 20.94
N ARG A 175 12.08 -16.15 19.89
CA ARG A 175 11.88 -17.60 20.03
C ARG A 175 13.14 -18.37 20.44
N ALA A 176 14.31 -17.83 20.16
CA ALA A 176 15.59 -18.43 20.55
C ALA A 176 15.97 -18.15 22.01
N ALA A 177 15.36 -17.15 22.62
CA ALA A 177 15.63 -16.75 24.00
C ALA A 177 15.12 -17.80 25.00
N SER A 178 15.70 -17.79 26.23
CA SER A 178 15.22 -18.63 27.30
C SER A 178 13.79 -18.27 27.73
N TYR A 179 13.08 -19.23 28.32
CA TYR A 179 11.73 -18.99 28.84
C TYR A 179 11.67 -17.85 29.87
N GLU A 180 12.74 -17.72 30.69
CA GLU A 180 12.86 -16.63 31.66
C GLU A 180 12.97 -15.26 31.01
N GLN A 181 13.72 -15.16 29.89
CA GLN A 181 13.84 -13.92 29.13
C GLN A 181 12.53 -13.55 28.37
N GLN A 182 11.79 -14.57 27.94
CA GLN A 182 10.50 -14.33 27.24
C GLN A 182 9.38 -13.85 28.18
N LEU A 183 9.53 -14.03 29.49
CA LEU A 183 8.57 -13.61 30.52
C LEU A 183 8.96 -12.30 31.20
N ALA A 184 10.18 -11.81 30.99
CA ALA A 184 10.66 -10.56 31.55
C ALA A 184 10.18 -9.36 30.77
#